data_3b48f95d5b28bc88bd7e333e00c54e32
#
_entry.id   3b48f95d5b28bc88bd7e333e00c54e32
#
_cell.length_a   1.000
_cell.length_b   1.000
_cell.length_c   1.000
_cell.angle_alpha   90.00
_cell.angle_beta   90.00
_cell.angle_gamma   90.00
#
_symmetry.space_group_name_H-M   'P 1'
#
loop_
_entity.id
_entity.type
_entity.pdbx_description
1 polymer ?
#
loop_
_entity_poly.entity_id
_entity_poly.type
_entity_poly.pdbx_seq_one_letter_code
_entity_poly.pdbx_strand_id
1 'polypeptide(L)' 'MTRPTWEVLVIPSAGNGNSYWDEVEAQNSNQAKKIIKSRIPDDWKIGNNPKRA' A
#
# COMPACT_ATOMS: atom_id res chain seq x y z
N MET A 1 -15.10 -16.36 -3.66
CA MET A 1 -15.23 -14.99 -4.16
C MET A 1 -13.89 -14.28 -4.13
N THR A 2 -13.60 -13.52 -5.17
CA THR A 2 -12.35 -12.80 -5.24
C THR A 2 -12.47 -11.46 -4.50
N ARG A 3 -11.40 -11.08 -3.82
CA ARG A 3 -11.34 -9.78 -3.18
C ARG A 3 -10.99 -8.73 -4.23
N PRO A 4 -11.46 -7.49 -4.07
CA PRO A 4 -11.04 -6.44 -4.98
C PRO A 4 -9.55 -6.17 -4.85
N THR A 5 -8.97 -5.71 -5.94
CA THR A 5 -7.57 -5.30 -5.95
C THR A 5 -7.49 -3.82 -5.62
N TRP A 6 -6.58 -3.46 -4.73
CA TRP A 6 -6.38 -2.09 -4.29
C TRP A 6 -4.98 -1.63 -4.65
N GLU A 7 -4.86 -0.37 -5.01
CA GLU A 7 -3.57 0.27 -5.23
C GLU A 7 -3.24 1.15 -4.04
N VAL A 8 -2.05 0.94 -3.47
CA VAL A 8 -1.60 1.66 -2.30
C VAL A 8 -0.32 2.40 -2.65
N LEU A 9 -0.29 3.69 -2.41
CA LEU A 9 0.90 4.49 -2.66
C LEU A 9 1.89 4.29 -1.52
N VAL A 10 3.07 3.79 -1.85
CA VAL A 10 4.13 3.54 -0.88
C VAL A 10 5.20 4.61 -1.02
N ILE A 11 5.55 5.23 0.10
CA ILE A 11 6.57 6.29 0.12
C ILE A 11 7.76 5.75 0.93
N PRO A 12 8.84 5.33 0.26
CA PRO A 12 10.04 4.87 0.96
C PRO A 12 10.65 6.00 1.78
N SER A 13 11.47 5.64 2.75
CA SER A 13 12.19 6.64 3.53
C SER A 13 13.18 7.38 2.64
N ALA A 14 13.59 8.54 3.10
CA ALA A 14 14.50 9.39 2.32
C ALA A 14 15.75 8.62 1.89
N GLY A 15 16.09 8.72 0.61
CA GLY A 15 17.26 8.05 0.06
C GLY A 15 17.01 6.66 -0.49
N ASN A 16 15.81 6.12 -0.33
CA ASN A 16 15.49 4.77 -0.78
C ASN A 16 14.68 4.71 -2.07
N GLY A 17 14.62 5.81 -2.80
CA GLY A 17 13.95 5.82 -4.08
C GLY A 17 12.65 6.59 -4.07
N ASN A 18 11.96 6.54 -5.20
CA ASN A 18 10.73 7.29 -5.40
C ASN A 18 9.54 6.50 -4.90
N SER A 19 8.46 7.20 -4.55
CA SER A 19 7.23 6.55 -4.19
C SER A 19 6.68 5.76 -5.39
N TYR A 20 5.95 4.70 -5.08
CA TYR A 20 5.39 3.84 -6.11
C TYR A 20 4.04 3.29 -5.65
N TRP A 21 3.25 2.82 -6.60
CA TRP A 21 1.97 2.18 -6.32
C TRP A 21 2.15 0.67 -6.27
N ASP A 22 1.68 0.07 -5.19
CA ASP A 22 1.71 -1.37 -5.02
C ASP A 22 0.28 -1.89 -5.04
N GLU A 23 0.08 -3.05 -5.64
CA GLU A 23 -1.24 -3.66 -5.74
C GLU A 23 -1.38 -4.78 -4.72
N VAL A 24 -2.56 -4.86 -4.12
CA VAL A 24 -2.84 -5.90 -3.12
C VAL A 24 -4.33 -6.24 -3.17
N GLU A 25 -4.63 -7.51 -2.97
CA GLU A 25 -6.02 -7.96 -2.85
C GLU A 25 -6.45 -7.86 -1.39
N ALA A 26 -7.56 -7.17 -1.16
CA ALA A 26 -8.06 -6.96 0.19
C ALA A 26 -9.56 -6.69 0.15
N GLN A 27 -10.23 -6.90 1.28
CA GLN A 27 -11.67 -6.69 1.38
C GLN A 27 -12.04 -5.22 1.36
N ASN A 28 -11.19 -4.38 1.92
CA ASN A 28 -11.44 -2.94 1.99
C ASN A 28 -10.12 -2.18 2.05
N SER A 29 -10.20 -0.85 2.02
CA SER A 29 -8.99 -0.02 1.98
C SER A 29 -8.17 -0.15 3.26
N ASN A 30 -8.82 -0.27 4.41
CA ASN A 30 -8.09 -0.41 5.67
C ASN A 30 -7.27 -1.70 5.70
N GLN A 31 -7.85 -2.78 5.21
CA GLN A 31 -7.13 -4.05 5.12
C GLN A 31 -5.97 -3.95 4.15
N ALA A 32 -6.16 -3.26 3.02
CA ALA A 32 -5.09 -3.05 2.05
C ALA A 32 -3.92 -2.33 2.69
N LYS A 33 -4.18 -1.28 3.46
CA LYS A 33 -3.14 -0.56 4.17
C LYS A 33 -2.37 -1.47 5.12
N LYS A 34 -3.09 -2.30 5.88
CA LYS A 34 -2.45 -3.20 6.84
C LYS A 34 -1.54 -4.20 6.15
N ILE A 35 -1.99 -4.75 5.05
CA ILE A 35 -1.19 -5.73 4.31
C ILE A 35 0.09 -5.08 3.80
N ILE A 36 -0.04 -3.92 3.17
CA ILE A 36 1.13 -3.22 2.64
C ILE A 36 2.07 -2.82 3.77
N LYS A 37 1.52 -2.34 4.88
CA LYS A 37 2.34 -1.91 6.01
C LYS A 37 3.17 -3.05 6.58
N SER A 38 2.69 -4.28 6.48
CA SER A 38 3.44 -5.45 6.94
C SER A 38 4.57 -5.84 5.98
N ARG A 39 4.55 -5.33 4.75
CA ARG A 39 5.55 -5.66 3.73
C ARG A 39 6.68 -4.64 3.64
N ILE A 40 6.48 -3.45 4.22
CA ILE A 40 7.45 -2.38 4.11
C ILE A 40 8.08 -2.12 5.49
N PRO A 41 9.29 -1.53 5.52
CA PRO A 41 9.91 -1.16 6.79
C PRO A 41 9.07 -0.14 7.57
N ASP A 42 9.27 -0.09 8.88
CA ASP A 42 8.50 0.79 9.76
C ASP A 42 8.69 2.27 9.44
N ASP A 43 9.84 2.64 8.90
CA ASP A 43 10.12 4.04 8.57
C ASP A 43 9.57 4.48 7.22
N TRP A 44 8.98 3.55 6.47
CA TRP A 44 8.29 3.89 5.23
C TRP A 44 6.86 4.28 5.55
N LYS A 45 6.24 5.03 4.64
CA LYS A 45 4.89 5.53 4.85
C LYS A 45 3.97 5.12 3.71
N ILE A 46 2.70 5.11 4.03
CA ILE A 46 1.66 4.96 3.00
C ILE A 46 1.13 6.36 2.72
N GLY A 47 1.11 6.73 1.45
CA GLY A 47 0.70 8.06 1.04
C GLY A 47 -0.80 8.25 1.05
N ASN A 48 -1.40 8.33 -0.14
CA ASN A 48 -2.84 8.55 -0.24
C ASN A 48 -3.62 7.33 0.22
N ASN A 49 -4.93 7.52 0.40
CA ASN A 49 -5.80 6.39 0.69
C ASN A 49 -5.75 5.41 -0.48
N PRO A 50 -5.83 4.10 -0.19
CA PRO A 50 -5.88 3.10 -1.25
C PRO A 50 -7.07 3.33 -2.17
N LYS A 51 -6.89 3.04 -3.44
CA LYS A 51 -7.98 3.14 -4.42
C LYS A 51 -8.15 1.82 -5.14
N ARG A 52 -9.35 1.60 -5.65
CA ARG A 52 -9.64 0.39 -6.42
C ARG A 52 -8.88 0.41 -7.72
N ALA A 53 -8.22 -0.70 -7.99
CA ALA A 53 -7.50 -0.85 -9.25
C ALA A 53 -8.44 -1.20 -10.39
#